data_9835b7ee30a4395394001559aeec9cd0
#
_entry.id   9835b7ee30a4395394001559aeec9cd0
#
_cell.length_a   1.000
_cell.length_b   1.000
_cell.length_c   1.000
_cell.angle_alpha   90.00
_cell.angle_beta   90.00
_cell.angle_gamma   90.00
#
_symmetry.space_group_name_H-M   'P 1'
#
loop_
_entity.id
_entity.type
_entity.pdbx_description
1 polymer ?
#
loop_
_entity_poly.entity_id
_entity_poly.type
_entity_poly.pdbx_seq_one_letter_code
_entity_poly.pdbx_strand_id
1 'polypeptide(L)'
;MARSTSRLFLKLGVEVGFLGPGSLVPRTGPEGITRFTDFDEALRWGPDAVYLLRVQMERQEAQYFPSVHEYHRVYGVTQERFEHIKGEGTYIMHPGPVNRGVELCHEVMDYERSLINQQVENGIAARMAVLYWLKPQTDSEEANRE
;
A
#
# COMPACT_ATOMS: atom_id res chain seq x y z
N MET A 1 0.58 -8.77 -0.95
CA MET A 1 -0.05 -7.50 -1.40
C MET A 1 0.84 -6.77 -2.39
N ALA A 2 2.08 -6.36 -2.10
CA ALA A 2 2.91 -5.60 -3.04
C ALA A 2 2.90 -6.13 -4.49
N ARG A 3 3.10 -7.43 -4.69
CA ARG A 3 3.12 -8.06 -6.03
C ARG A 3 1.81 -7.97 -6.80
N SER A 4 0.67 -8.14 -6.13
CA SER A 4 -0.65 -8.09 -6.80
C SER A 4 -1.04 -6.66 -7.13
N THR A 5 -0.84 -5.75 -6.19
CA THR A 5 -1.16 -4.33 -6.36
C THR A 5 -0.29 -3.68 -7.43
N SER A 6 1.03 -3.94 -7.43
CA SER A 6 1.92 -3.39 -8.45
C SER A 6 1.60 -3.87 -9.87
N ARG A 7 1.24 -5.16 -10.03
CA ARG A 7 0.80 -5.67 -11.33
C ARG A 7 -0.45 -4.98 -11.85
N LEU A 8 -1.40 -4.67 -10.95
CA LEU A 8 -2.60 -3.93 -11.31
C LEU A 8 -2.26 -2.51 -11.74
N PHE A 9 -1.45 -1.80 -10.96
CA PHE A 9 -1.03 -0.44 -11.27
C PHE A 9 -0.27 -0.34 -12.60
N LEU A 10 0.68 -1.24 -12.84
CA LEU A 10 1.37 -1.30 -14.13
C LEU A 10 0.42 -1.53 -15.32
N LYS A 11 -0.61 -2.39 -15.16
CA LYS A 11 -1.64 -2.60 -16.20
C LYS A 11 -2.49 -1.35 -16.44
N LEU A 12 -2.62 -0.49 -15.45
CA LEU A 12 -3.33 0.80 -15.55
C LEU A 12 -2.42 1.93 -16.08
N GLY A 13 -1.16 1.64 -16.42
CA GLY A 13 -0.20 2.62 -16.91
C GLY A 13 0.43 3.49 -15.81
N VAL A 14 0.29 3.08 -14.54
CA VAL A 14 0.90 3.79 -13.41
C VAL A 14 2.36 3.37 -13.28
N GLU A 15 3.27 4.33 -13.12
CA GLU A 15 4.66 4.07 -12.77
C GLU A 15 4.74 3.61 -11.31
N VAL A 16 5.51 2.55 -11.04
CA VAL A 16 5.58 1.93 -9.72
C VAL A 16 7.00 1.88 -9.21
N GLY A 17 7.20 2.41 -7.99
CA GLY A 17 8.43 2.30 -7.22
C GLY A 17 8.28 1.36 -6.02
N PHE A 18 9.29 0.54 -5.73
CA PHE A 18 9.38 -0.26 -4.52
C PHE A 18 10.47 0.27 -3.61
N LEU A 19 10.10 0.46 -2.34
CA LEU A 19 11.02 0.76 -1.26
C LEU A 19 10.82 -0.23 -0.11
N GLY A 20 11.90 -0.68 0.49
CA GLY A 20 11.87 -1.52 1.69
C GLY A 20 13.17 -2.27 1.91
N PRO A 21 13.27 -3.03 3.01
CA PRO A 21 14.43 -3.88 3.27
C PRO A 21 14.69 -4.84 2.10
N GLY A 22 15.94 -5.01 1.72
CA GLY A 22 16.33 -5.92 0.62
C GLY A 22 15.89 -7.37 0.83
N SER A 23 15.62 -7.77 2.08
CA SER A 23 15.05 -9.07 2.44
C SER A 23 13.56 -9.20 2.09
N LEU A 24 12.83 -8.08 2.00
CA LEU A 24 11.39 -8.03 1.73
C LEU A 24 11.06 -7.59 0.30
N VAL A 25 11.91 -6.77 -0.32
CA VAL A 25 11.74 -6.33 -1.70
C VAL A 25 12.25 -7.40 -2.67
N PRO A 26 11.41 -7.95 -3.53
CA PRO A 26 11.83 -8.99 -4.47
C PRO A 26 12.94 -8.50 -5.41
N ARG A 27 14.01 -9.28 -5.53
CA ARG A 27 15.08 -8.98 -6.52
C ARG A 27 14.58 -9.10 -7.95
N THR A 28 13.67 -10.04 -8.18
CA THR A 28 12.96 -10.26 -9.44
C THR A 28 11.49 -9.90 -9.25
N GLY A 29 10.94 -9.05 -10.08
CA GLY A 29 9.55 -8.61 -10.02
C GLY A 29 9.02 -8.34 -11.42
N PRO A 30 7.77 -7.87 -11.56
CA PRO A 30 7.27 -7.41 -12.84
C PRO A 30 8.24 -6.41 -13.48
N GLU A 31 8.40 -6.49 -14.78
CA GLU A 31 9.12 -5.46 -15.54
C GLU A 31 8.46 -4.10 -15.34
N GLY A 32 9.25 -3.03 -15.38
CA GLY A 32 8.75 -1.66 -15.20
C GLY A 32 8.65 -1.16 -13.76
N ILE A 33 9.19 -1.90 -12.77
CA ILE A 33 9.25 -1.42 -11.38
C ILE A 33 10.61 -0.82 -11.08
N THR A 34 10.63 0.44 -10.68
CA THR A 34 11.81 1.11 -10.11
C THR A 34 12.04 0.64 -8.67
N ARG A 35 13.28 0.43 -8.26
CA ARG A 35 13.63 0.01 -6.90
C ARG A 35 14.48 1.06 -6.22
N PHE A 36 14.07 1.42 -5.02
CA PHE A 36 14.77 2.35 -4.16
C PHE A 36 15.29 1.60 -2.92
N THR A 37 16.45 1.97 -2.46
CA THR A 37 17.04 1.50 -1.21
C THR A 37 16.95 2.55 -0.10
N ASP A 38 16.70 3.78 -0.47
CA ASP A 38 16.61 4.95 0.39
C ASP A 38 15.27 5.66 0.21
N PHE A 39 14.67 6.12 1.33
CA PHE A 39 13.36 6.75 1.31
C PHE A 39 13.41 8.15 0.66
N ASP A 40 14.47 8.88 0.92
CA ASP A 40 14.60 10.24 0.40
C ASP A 40 14.88 10.23 -1.11
N GLU A 41 15.54 9.18 -1.62
CA GLU A 41 15.66 8.93 -3.06
C GLU A 41 14.27 8.66 -3.67
N ALA A 42 13.45 7.84 -3.02
CA ALA A 42 12.10 7.56 -3.47
C ALA A 42 11.20 8.82 -3.46
N LEU A 43 11.35 9.70 -2.48
CA LEU A 43 10.62 10.98 -2.45
C LEU A 43 11.10 11.93 -3.57
N ARG A 44 12.41 12.02 -3.82
CA ARG A 44 12.95 12.84 -4.93
C ARG A 44 12.51 12.36 -6.31
N TRP A 45 12.06 11.13 -6.44
CA TRP A 45 11.45 10.62 -7.67
C TRP A 45 10.11 11.30 -7.98
N GLY A 46 9.49 11.96 -7.00
CA GLY A 46 8.26 12.75 -7.15
C GLY A 46 7.00 11.90 -7.24
N PRO A 47 6.74 10.99 -6.30
CA PRO A 47 5.56 10.14 -6.36
C PRO A 47 4.27 10.94 -6.11
N ASP A 48 3.23 10.72 -6.90
CA ASP A 48 1.88 11.23 -6.64
C ASP A 48 1.24 10.60 -5.40
N ALA A 49 1.64 9.35 -5.08
CA ALA A 49 1.14 8.62 -3.92
C ALA A 49 2.19 7.71 -3.28
N VAL A 50 2.25 7.73 -1.96
CA VAL A 50 3.00 6.77 -1.13
C VAL A 50 2.04 5.70 -0.62
N TYR A 51 2.17 4.48 -1.14
CA TYR A 51 1.34 3.35 -0.76
C TYR A 51 2.08 2.47 0.26
N LEU A 52 1.73 2.64 1.53
CA LEU A 52 2.33 1.90 2.64
C LEU A 52 1.72 0.50 2.76
N LEU A 53 2.50 -0.43 3.26
CA LEU A 53 2.06 -1.79 3.55
C LEU A 53 2.36 -2.15 5.00
N ARG A 54 1.43 -2.86 5.63
CA ARG A 54 1.58 -3.32 7.01
C ARG A 54 2.76 -4.28 7.14
N VAL A 55 3.61 -4.03 8.12
CA VAL A 55 4.62 -4.98 8.59
C VAL A 55 3.92 -6.00 9.49
N GLN A 56 3.80 -7.24 9.02
CA GLN A 56 3.14 -8.32 9.76
C GLN A 56 4.14 -8.98 10.72
N MET A 57 4.39 -8.34 11.85
CA MET A 57 5.38 -8.79 12.84
C MET A 57 5.02 -10.16 13.44
N GLU A 58 3.71 -10.42 13.59
CA GLU A 58 3.17 -11.68 14.10
C GLU A 58 3.46 -12.91 13.23
N ARG A 59 3.85 -12.71 11.98
CA ARG A 59 4.15 -13.78 11.01
C ARG A 59 5.63 -13.93 10.70
N GLN A 60 6.48 -13.17 11.40
CA GLN A 60 7.91 -13.19 11.15
C GLN A 60 8.59 -14.13 12.16
N GLU A 61 8.79 -15.38 11.78
CA GLU A 61 9.65 -16.33 12.51
C GLU A 61 11.14 -15.92 12.40
N ALA A 62 11.51 -15.25 11.30
CA ALA A 62 12.85 -14.69 11.09
C ALA A 62 12.81 -13.17 11.21
N GLN A 63 13.76 -12.59 11.93
CA GLN A 63 13.92 -11.14 12.02
C GLN A 63 14.46 -10.60 10.69
N TYR A 64 13.57 -10.04 9.85
CA TYR A 64 13.96 -9.41 8.58
C TYR A 64 14.55 -8.01 8.76
N PHE A 65 14.42 -7.42 9.95
CA PHE A 65 15.02 -6.15 10.36
C PHE A 65 15.30 -6.19 11.88
N PRO A 66 16.31 -5.44 12.37
CA PRO A 66 16.80 -5.56 13.75
C PRO A 66 15.78 -5.12 14.81
N SER A 67 14.96 -4.11 14.54
CA SER A 67 13.92 -3.64 15.44
C SER A 67 12.83 -2.84 14.72
N VAL A 68 11.65 -2.72 15.36
CA VAL A 68 10.53 -1.88 14.90
C VAL A 68 10.95 -0.41 14.77
N HIS A 69 11.71 0.07 15.74
CA HIS A 69 12.20 1.44 15.74
C HIS A 69 13.15 1.71 14.57
N GLU A 70 14.02 0.76 14.26
CA GLU A 70 14.93 0.86 13.11
C GLU A 70 14.17 0.80 11.79
N TYR A 71 13.17 -0.08 11.68
CA TYR A 71 12.28 -0.11 10.53
C TYR A 71 11.61 1.24 10.32
N HIS A 72 11.00 1.84 11.36
CA HIS A 72 10.37 3.15 11.28
C HIS A 72 11.35 4.22 10.83
N ARG A 73 12.54 4.25 11.42
CA ARG A 73 13.57 5.22 11.09
C ARG A 73 14.03 5.14 9.64
N VAL A 74 14.17 3.94 9.10
CA VAL A 74 14.73 3.71 7.75
C VAL A 74 13.65 3.70 6.67
N TYR A 75 12.51 3.04 6.92
CA TYR A 75 11.48 2.75 5.92
C TYR A 75 10.09 3.32 6.25
N GLY A 76 9.89 3.86 7.45
CA GLY A 76 8.63 4.46 7.85
C GLY A 76 8.50 5.92 7.37
N VAL A 77 7.27 6.40 7.32
CA VAL A 77 6.97 7.83 7.19
C VAL A 77 7.18 8.47 8.56
N THR A 78 8.39 8.96 8.81
CA THR A 78 8.74 9.77 9.99
C THR A 78 8.09 11.14 9.91
N GLN A 79 8.13 11.92 10.99
CA GLN A 79 7.61 13.29 11.01
C GLN A 79 8.27 14.15 9.92
N GLU A 80 9.58 14.05 9.78
CA GLU A 80 10.35 14.84 8.78
C GLU A 80 9.91 14.49 7.34
N ARG A 81 9.79 13.20 7.03
CA ARG A 81 9.31 12.74 5.72
C ARG A 81 7.87 13.11 5.48
N PHE A 82 7.04 13.10 6.53
CA PHE A 82 5.66 13.52 6.43
C PHE A 82 5.52 14.99 6.07
N GLU A 83 6.32 15.88 6.67
CA GLU A 83 6.32 17.31 6.30
C GLU A 83 6.73 17.53 4.83
N HIS A 84 7.69 16.73 4.31
CA HIS A 84 8.04 16.75 2.90
C HIS A 84 6.87 16.27 2.02
N ILE A 85 6.28 15.13 2.32
CA ILE A 85 5.12 14.55 1.62
C ILE A 85 3.96 15.55 1.57
N LYS A 86 3.70 16.23 2.69
CA LYS A 86 2.66 17.24 2.82
C LYS A 86 2.97 18.49 1.98
N GLY A 87 4.23 18.94 1.96
CA GLY A 87 4.69 20.05 1.16
C GLY A 87 4.49 19.83 -0.35
N GLU A 88 4.75 18.63 -0.83
CA GLU A 88 4.54 18.22 -2.23
C GLU A 88 3.08 17.88 -2.55
N GLY A 89 2.21 17.77 -1.55
CA GLY A 89 0.82 17.41 -1.74
C GLY A 89 0.62 15.95 -2.17
N THR A 90 1.54 15.06 -1.83
CA THR A 90 1.50 13.63 -2.17
C THR A 90 0.43 12.91 -1.36
N TYR A 91 -0.33 12.01 -1.99
CA TYR A 91 -1.31 11.18 -1.30
C TYR A 91 -0.65 10.09 -0.47
N ILE A 92 -1.27 9.73 0.66
CA ILE A 92 -0.84 8.59 1.47
C ILE A 92 -1.95 7.53 1.48
N MET A 93 -1.56 6.29 1.18
CA MET A 93 -2.45 5.13 1.11
C MET A 93 -1.95 4.00 2.01
N HIS A 94 -2.87 3.25 2.58
CA HIS A 94 -2.57 2.04 3.35
C HIS A 94 -3.81 1.14 3.41
N PRO A 95 -3.71 -0.17 3.17
CA PRO A 95 -4.88 -1.06 3.11
C PRO A 95 -5.50 -1.36 4.47
N GLY A 96 -4.91 -0.87 5.57
CA GLY A 96 -5.29 -1.21 6.95
C GLY A 96 -5.00 -2.68 7.32
N PRO A 97 -4.99 -2.99 8.63
CA PRO A 97 -4.83 -2.05 9.74
C PRO A 97 -3.44 -1.42 9.77
N VAL A 98 -3.32 -0.23 10.35
CA VAL A 98 -2.09 0.56 10.45
C VAL A 98 -1.39 0.30 11.78
N ASN A 99 -0.06 0.11 11.75
CA ASN A 99 0.78 0.15 12.96
C ASN A 99 1.42 1.53 13.09
N ARG A 100 0.79 2.42 13.88
CA ARG A 100 1.31 3.77 14.13
C ARG A 100 2.67 3.69 14.85
N GLY A 101 3.62 4.52 14.42
CA GLY A 101 5.01 4.47 14.91
C GLY A 101 5.84 3.34 14.30
N VAL A 102 5.29 2.60 13.32
CA VAL A 102 5.99 1.59 12.53
C VAL A 102 6.04 2.00 11.07
N GLU A 103 4.93 1.92 10.35
CA GLU A 103 4.88 2.32 8.94
C GLU A 103 4.76 3.82 8.77
N LEU A 104 4.11 4.51 9.72
CA LEU A 104 3.85 5.95 9.65
C LEU A 104 3.76 6.60 11.03
N CYS A 105 4.03 7.92 11.10
CA CYS A 105 3.78 8.74 12.29
C CYS A 105 2.28 9.01 12.50
N HIS A 106 1.91 9.49 13.68
CA HIS A 106 0.50 9.63 14.07
C HIS A 106 -0.26 10.63 13.21
N GLU A 107 0.38 11.71 12.82
CA GLU A 107 -0.17 12.87 12.12
C GLU A 107 -0.68 12.54 10.71
N VAL A 108 -0.16 11.48 10.11
CA VAL A 108 -0.58 11.03 8.78
C VAL A 108 -2.07 10.70 8.72
N MET A 109 -2.66 10.24 9.84
CA MET A 109 -4.08 9.86 9.86
C MET A 109 -5.03 11.05 9.71
N ASP A 110 -4.60 12.24 10.12
CA ASP A 110 -5.38 13.48 10.08
C ASP A 110 -5.04 14.34 8.85
N TYR A 111 -4.17 13.85 7.97
CA TYR A 111 -3.77 14.54 6.76
C TYR A 111 -4.91 14.53 5.72
N GLU A 112 -5.20 15.68 5.13
CA GLU A 112 -6.30 15.85 4.16
C GLU A 112 -6.19 14.96 2.90
N ARG A 113 -4.94 14.59 2.53
CA ARG A 113 -4.67 13.67 1.42
C ARG A 113 -4.32 12.25 1.88
N SER A 114 -4.67 11.90 3.12
CA SER A 114 -4.63 10.53 3.61
C SER A 114 -5.87 9.79 3.13
N LEU A 115 -5.69 8.85 2.21
CA LEU A 115 -6.78 8.04 1.66
C LEU A 115 -6.97 6.72 2.42
N ILE A 116 -6.38 6.57 3.59
CA ILE A 116 -6.35 5.31 4.35
C ILE A 116 -7.76 4.83 4.70
N ASN A 117 -8.57 5.69 5.31
CA ASN A 117 -9.94 5.34 5.70
C ASN A 117 -10.82 5.09 4.47
N GLN A 118 -10.75 5.95 3.46
CA GLN A 118 -11.49 5.78 2.21
C GLN A 118 -11.12 4.47 1.50
N GLN A 119 -9.85 4.10 1.50
CA GLN A 119 -9.39 2.84 0.92
C GLN A 119 -9.97 1.62 1.65
N VAL A 120 -10.08 1.67 2.98
CA VAL A 120 -10.70 0.60 3.79
C VAL A 120 -12.18 0.46 3.45
N GLU A 121 -12.92 1.56 3.40
CA GLU A 121 -14.34 1.59 3.03
C GLU A 121 -14.56 1.07 1.61
N ASN A 122 -13.84 1.58 0.64
CA ASN A 122 -13.90 1.13 -0.75
C ASN A 122 -13.55 -0.36 -0.88
N GLY A 123 -12.64 -0.86 -0.05
CA GLY A 123 -12.27 -2.26 0.00
C GLY A 123 -13.43 -3.18 0.43
N ILE A 124 -14.34 -2.71 1.27
CA ILE A 124 -15.56 -3.45 1.66
C ILE A 124 -16.50 -3.54 0.45
N ALA A 125 -16.80 -2.40 -0.17
CA ALA A 125 -17.68 -2.34 -1.34
C ALA A 125 -17.16 -3.19 -2.51
N ALA A 126 -15.85 -3.12 -2.80
CA ALA A 126 -15.22 -3.92 -3.84
C ALA A 126 -15.35 -5.44 -3.58
N ARG A 127 -15.12 -5.87 -2.33
CA ARG A 127 -15.30 -7.29 -1.97
C ARG A 127 -16.75 -7.75 -2.09
N MET A 128 -17.71 -6.91 -1.68
CA MET A 128 -19.13 -7.21 -1.85
C MET A 128 -19.49 -7.35 -3.34
N ALA A 129 -19.01 -6.45 -4.19
CA ALA A 129 -19.25 -6.51 -5.63
C ALA A 129 -18.68 -7.79 -6.26
N VAL A 130 -17.46 -8.20 -5.88
CA VAL A 130 -16.85 -9.45 -6.36
C VAL A 130 -17.66 -10.66 -5.91
N LEU A 131 -18.08 -10.72 -4.64
CA LEU A 131 -18.89 -11.83 -4.14
C LEU A 131 -20.26 -11.89 -4.83
N TYR A 132 -20.88 -10.76 -5.07
CA TYR A 132 -22.13 -10.69 -5.82
C TYR A 132 -21.96 -11.20 -7.25
N TRP A 133 -20.89 -10.79 -7.93
CA TRP A 133 -20.60 -11.19 -9.31
C TRP A 133 -20.26 -12.68 -9.44
N LEU A 134 -19.63 -13.26 -8.41
CA LEU A 134 -19.29 -14.69 -8.37
C LEU A 134 -20.42 -15.58 -7.82
N LYS A 135 -21.53 -14.99 -7.38
CA LYS A 135 -22.69 -15.77 -6.94
C LYS A 135 -23.16 -16.69 -8.07
N PRO A 136 -23.38 -18.01 -7.81
CA PRO A 136 -23.99 -18.90 -8.78
C PRO A 136 -25.33 -18.32 -9.24
N GLN A 137 -25.54 -18.24 -10.55
CA GLN A 137 -26.87 -17.93 -11.07
C GLN A 137 -27.77 -19.13 -10.78
N THR A 138 -28.80 -18.91 -10.00
CA THR A 138 -29.83 -19.93 -9.77
C THR A 138 -30.82 -19.85 -10.92
N ASP A 139 -31.28 -21.02 -11.41
CA ASP A 139 -32.20 -21.17 -12.55
C ASP A 139 -33.50 -20.33 -12.47
N SER A 140 -33.77 -19.71 -11.32
CA SER A 140 -34.90 -18.80 -11.11
C SER A 140 -34.77 -17.42 -11.77
N GLU A 141 -33.57 -17.02 -12.26
CA GLU A 141 -33.40 -15.77 -12.99
C GLU A 141 -33.57 -15.94 -14.52
N GLU A 142 -33.52 -17.17 -15.03
CA GLU A 142 -33.77 -17.47 -16.46
C GLU A 142 -35.28 -17.42 -16.77
N ALA A 143 -36.13 -17.75 -15.83
CA ALA A 143 -37.59 -17.75 -16.03
C ALA A 143 -38.23 -16.35 -16.15
N ASN A 144 -37.48 -15.28 -15.85
CA ASN A 144 -37.97 -13.89 -15.96
C ASN A 144 -37.45 -13.15 -17.22
N ARG A 145 -36.81 -13.86 -18.14
CA ARG A 145 -36.28 -13.30 -19.42
C ARG A 145 -37.05 -13.76 -20.66
N GLU A 146 -38.10 -14.56 -20.46
CA GLU A 146 -39.10 -14.85 -21.48
C GLU A 146 -40.37 -13.96 -21.25
#